data_646a4cac3a17509dda79994ef380cf42
#
_entry.id   646a4cac3a17509dda79994ef380cf42
#
_cell.length_a   1.000
_cell.length_b   1.000
_cell.length_c   1.000
_cell.angle_alpha   90.00
_cell.angle_beta   90.00
_cell.angle_gamma   90.00
#
_symmetry.space_group_name_H-M   'P 1'
#
loop_
_entity.id
_entity.type
_entity.pdbx_description
1 polymer ?
#
loop_
_entity_poly.entity_id
_entity_poly.type
_entity_poly.pdbx_seq_one_letter_code
_entity_poly.pdbx_strand_id
1 'polypeptide(L)'
;MNTTAKCSLSALVLLLLANLQAAHAADQPNILIVWGDDIGYWNISAFNHGMMGYQTPNIDRIANEGALFTDAYGEQSCTAGRAAFVTGQSPFRTGLTKVGMPGSDLGLKPEDPTIAEYMKTRGYMTGQFGKNHLGDLDEHLPTNHGFDEFFGNLYHLNAEDEPEHPDYPKDPAFRERFGPRGVISSTADGQIEDTGPLNKKRMETVDDEVTARALDFMERANDSEKPFFLWWNSTRRHVWTRLKAESEGVTGLGIYPDGMVEHDGHIGQLLDKLDELG
;
A
#
# COMPACT_ATOMS: atom_id res chain seq x y z
N MET A 1 -7.87 61.05 29.75
CA MET A 1 -8.35 59.79 29.16
C MET A 1 -7.26 58.75 29.28
N ASN A 2 -7.52 57.72 30.05
CA ASN A 2 -6.54 56.88 30.72
C ASN A 2 -5.69 56.00 29.77
N THR A 3 -4.37 56.19 29.82
CA THR A 3 -3.36 55.33 29.20
C THR A 3 -3.40 53.86 29.66
N THR A 4 -3.88 53.62 30.86
CA THR A 4 -4.06 52.29 31.47
C THR A 4 -5.14 51.44 30.76
N ALA A 5 -6.22 52.03 30.25
CA ALA A 5 -7.29 51.31 29.57
C ALA A 5 -6.84 50.85 28.17
N LYS A 6 -5.94 51.57 27.48
CA LYS A 6 -5.43 51.18 26.16
C LYS A 6 -4.44 50.01 26.25
N CYS A 7 -3.60 49.92 27.30
CA CYS A 7 -2.72 48.80 27.52
C CYS A 7 -3.45 47.50 27.83
N SER A 8 -4.55 47.57 28.59
CA SER A 8 -5.34 46.40 28.94
C SER A 8 -6.07 45.82 27.73
N LEU A 9 -6.58 46.66 26.82
CA LEU A 9 -7.27 46.19 25.61
C LEU A 9 -6.32 45.52 24.62
N SER A 10 -5.12 46.10 24.45
CA SER A 10 -4.07 45.49 23.57
C SER A 10 -3.54 44.17 24.11
N ALA A 11 -3.39 44.01 25.42
CA ALA A 11 -2.99 42.76 26.05
C ALA A 11 -4.09 41.67 25.91
N LEU A 12 -5.36 42.05 26.00
CA LEU A 12 -6.50 41.15 25.84
C LEU A 12 -6.63 40.69 24.39
N VAL A 13 -6.40 41.56 23.42
CA VAL A 13 -6.41 41.23 21.98
C VAL A 13 -5.25 40.31 21.62
N LEU A 14 -4.06 40.54 22.18
CA LEU A 14 -2.89 39.64 21.99
C LEU A 14 -3.11 38.27 22.62
N LEU A 15 -3.73 38.18 23.79
CA LEU A 15 -4.11 36.91 24.43
C LEU A 15 -5.20 36.15 23.62
N LEU A 16 -6.15 36.86 23.05
CA LEU A 16 -7.19 36.28 22.18
C LEU A 16 -6.58 35.78 20.87
N LEU A 17 -5.64 36.52 20.26
CA LEU A 17 -4.95 36.10 19.06
C LEU A 17 -4.00 34.91 19.31
N ALA A 18 -3.34 34.86 20.47
CA ALA A 18 -2.52 33.70 20.87
C ALA A 18 -3.37 32.45 21.10
N ASN A 19 -4.58 32.57 21.67
CA ASN A 19 -5.50 31.43 21.82
C ASN A 19 -6.16 31.03 20.50
N LEU A 20 -6.30 31.93 19.52
CA LEU A 20 -6.75 31.59 18.16
C LEU A 20 -5.68 30.80 17.39
N GLN A 21 -4.41 30.98 17.71
CA GLN A 21 -3.33 30.16 17.14
C GLN A 21 -3.18 28.80 17.86
N ALA A 22 -3.56 28.70 19.14
CA ALA A 22 -3.58 27.44 19.89
C ALA A 22 -4.81 26.54 19.56
N ALA A 23 -5.83 27.06 18.87
CA ALA A 23 -6.94 26.26 18.33
C ALA A 23 -6.56 25.60 16.99
N HIS A 24 -5.28 25.24 16.81
CA HIS A 24 -4.77 24.79 15.54
C HIS A 24 -4.28 23.39 15.56
N ALA A 25 -4.80 22.75 14.58
CA ALA A 25 -4.47 21.42 14.10
C ALA A 25 -4.71 20.37 15.19
N ALA A 26 -5.89 19.77 15.17
CA ALA A 26 -5.90 18.36 15.44
C ALA A 26 -4.69 17.79 14.69
N ASP A 27 -3.76 17.17 15.40
CA ASP A 27 -2.57 16.58 14.80
C ASP A 27 -3.03 15.76 13.61
N GLN A 28 -2.40 15.98 12.46
CA GLN A 28 -2.77 15.25 11.25
C GLN A 28 -2.41 13.79 11.51
N PRO A 29 -3.38 12.86 11.51
CA PRO A 29 -3.10 11.48 11.88
C PRO A 29 -2.22 10.81 10.81
N ASN A 30 -1.37 9.90 11.23
CA ASN A 30 -0.76 8.95 10.33
C ASN A 30 -1.82 8.07 9.68
N ILE A 31 -1.66 7.76 8.41
CA ILE A 31 -2.61 6.94 7.63
C ILE A 31 -1.87 5.74 7.05
N LEU A 32 -2.17 4.56 7.59
CA LEU A 32 -1.73 3.28 7.06
C LEU A 32 -2.89 2.60 6.34
N ILE A 33 -2.73 2.34 5.06
CA ILE A 33 -3.66 1.54 4.25
C ILE A 33 -3.04 0.16 4.01
N VAL A 34 -3.77 -0.87 4.38
CA VAL A 34 -3.36 -2.27 4.20
C VAL A 34 -4.24 -2.93 3.15
N TRP A 35 -3.63 -3.45 2.09
CA TRP A 35 -4.32 -4.20 1.04
C TRP A 35 -3.75 -5.61 0.91
N GLY A 36 -4.65 -6.59 0.88
CA GLY A 36 -4.37 -7.93 0.39
C GLY A 36 -4.65 -8.05 -1.11
N ASP A 37 -4.26 -9.17 -1.70
CA ASP A 37 -4.51 -9.50 -3.09
C ASP A 37 -5.34 -10.81 -3.15
N ASP A 38 -6.55 -10.75 -3.69
CA ASP A 38 -7.51 -11.87 -3.74
C ASP A 38 -7.91 -12.45 -2.36
N ILE A 39 -8.01 -11.60 -1.35
CA ILE A 39 -8.51 -11.97 -0.02
C ILE A 39 -10.00 -11.71 0.04
N GLY A 40 -10.77 -12.79 0.20
CA GLY A 40 -12.23 -12.72 0.31
C GLY A 40 -12.73 -12.57 1.75
N TYR A 41 -14.00 -12.22 1.90
CA TYR A 41 -14.72 -12.08 3.17
C TYR A 41 -14.48 -13.25 4.14
N TRP A 42 -14.56 -14.50 3.62
CA TRP A 42 -14.40 -15.69 4.46
C TRP A 42 -12.97 -15.95 4.94
N ASN A 43 -11.98 -15.28 4.38
CA ASN A 43 -10.58 -15.45 4.76
C ASN A 43 -10.16 -14.62 5.98
N ILE A 44 -11.03 -13.74 6.48
CA ILE A 44 -10.77 -12.84 7.61
C ILE A 44 -11.63 -13.29 8.80
N SER A 45 -10.99 -13.68 9.91
CA SER A 45 -11.70 -14.25 11.05
C SER A 45 -12.62 -13.27 11.76
N ALA A 46 -12.40 -11.97 11.69
CA ALA A 46 -13.31 -10.95 12.20
C ALA A 46 -14.74 -11.08 11.63
N PHE A 47 -14.90 -11.55 10.38
CA PHE A 47 -16.20 -11.73 9.76
C PHE A 47 -16.87 -13.07 10.06
N ASN A 48 -16.12 -14.11 10.44
CA ASN A 48 -16.64 -15.48 10.47
C ASN A 48 -16.13 -16.33 11.64
N HIS A 49 -15.41 -15.72 12.60
CA HIS A 49 -14.86 -16.38 13.80
C HIS A 49 -13.91 -17.55 13.50
N GLY A 50 -13.20 -17.53 12.35
CA GLY A 50 -12.27 -18.57 11.95
C GLY A 50 -12.92 -19.81 11.32
N MET A 51 -14.08 -19.69 10.72
CA MET A 51 -14.80 -20.79 10.05
C MET A 51 -13.95 -21.51 8.99
N MET A 52 -12.96 -20.83 8.38
CA MET A 52 -12.04 -21.43 7.41
C MET A 52 -10.92 -22.28 8.04
N GLY A 53 -10.91 -22.43 9.38
CA GLY A 53 -9.99 -23.29 10.11
C GLY A 53 -8.69 -22.61 10.56
N TYR A 54 -8.56 -21.31 10.39
CA TYR A 54 -7.45 -20.48 10.88
C TYR A 54 -7.97 -19.13 11.40
N GLN A 55 -7.10 -18.34 12.03
CA GLN A 55 -7.42 -17.04 12.59
C GLN A 55 -6.50 -15.96 11.97
N THR A 56 -6.98 -14.72 11.96
CA THR A 56 -6.26 -13.53 11.52
C THR A 56 -6.27 -12.47 12.64
N PRO A 57 -5.62 -12.76 13.79
CA PRO A 57 -5.78 -11.96 15.01
C PRO A 57 -5.33 -10.49 14.85
N ASN A 58 -4.35 -10.20 13.99
CA ASN A 58 -3.87 -8.85 13.75
C ASN A 58 -4.85 -8.05 12.88
N ILE A 59 -5.44 -8.66 11.86
CA ILE A 59 -6.54 -8.06 11.09
C ILE A 59 -7.76 -7.87 11.98
N ASP A 60 -8.10 -8.86 12.80
CA ASP A 60 -9.21 -8.80 13.75
C ASP A 60 -9.02 -7.68 14.78
N ARG A 61 -7.77 -7.37 15.15
CA ARG A 61 -7.44 -6.22 16.02
C ARG A 61 -7.95 -4.91 15.40
N ILE A 62 -7.74 -4.68 14.09
CA ILE A 62 -8.23 -3.47 13.39
C ILE A 62 -9.76 -3.38 13.52
N ALA A 63 -10.46 -4.50 13.34
CA ALA A 63 -11.91 -4.55 13.47
C ALA A 63 -12.39 -4.30 14.90
N ASN A 64 -11.68 -4.84 15.89
CA ASN A 64 -12.05 -4.77 17.32
C ASN A 64 -11.75 -3.39 17.93
N GLU A 65 -10.69 -2.73 17.49
CA GLU A 65 -10.27 -1.41 17.98
C GLU A 65 -10.91 -0.26 17.19
N GLY A 66 -11.49 -0.55 16.02
CA GLY A 66 -12.05 0.41 15.09
C GLY A 66 -13.47 0.09 14.65
N ALA A 67 -13.69 -0.01 13.35
CA ALA A 67 -14.98 -0.29 12.74
C ALA A 67 -14.89 -1.43 11.72
N LEU A 68 -15.88 -2.30 11.72
CA LEU A 68 -16.04 -3.40 10.77
C LEU A 68 -17.19 -3.07 9.80
N PHE A 69 -16.87 -2.94 8.52
CA PHE A 69 -17.88 -2.75 7.47
C PHE A 69 -18.36 -4.11 6.96
N THR A 70 -19.62 -4.40 7.07
CA THR A 70 -20.24 -5.66 6.61
C THR A 70 -20.59 -5.65 5.14
N ASP A 71 -20.72 -4.45 4.55
CA ASP A 71 -21.13 -4.22 3.17
C ASP A 71 -20.17 -3.23 2.50
N ALA A 72 -18.98 -3.72 2.12
CA ALA A 72 -18.00 -2.97 1.35
C ALA A 72 -17.62 -3.79 0.10
N TYR A 73 -17.78 -3.20 -1.08
CA TYR A 73 -17.59 -3.89 -2.35
C TYR A 73 -16.42 -3.29 -3.11
N GLY A 74 -15.57 -4.17 -3.63
CA GLY A 74 -14.47 -3.81 -4.52
C GLY A 74 -14.89 -3.83 -5.99
N GLU A 75 -14.00 -3.35 -6.84
CA GLU A 75 -14.13 -3.51 -8.28
C GLU A 75 -13.79 -4.96 -8.70
N GLN A 76 -14.11 -5.30 -9.94
CA GLN A 76 -14.04 -6.67 -10.45
C GLN A 76 -12.62 -7.24 -10.66
N SER A 77 -11.57 -6.43 -10.57
CA SER A 77 -10.17 -6.87 -10.73
C SER A 77 -9.19 -6.00 -9.93
N CYS A 78 -8.00 -6.54 -9.70
CA CYS A 78 -6.96 -5.85 -8.93
C CYS A 78 -6.58 -4.49 -9.53
N THR A 79 -6.37 -4.37 -10.84
CA THR A 79 -6.06 -3.08 -11.50
C THR A 79 -7.22 -2.10 -11.34
N ALA A 80 -8.45 -2.54 -11.61
CA ALA A 80 -9.64 -1.68 -11.50
C ALA A 80 -9.86 -1.19 -10.07
N GLY A 81 -9.75 -2.08 -9.07
CA GLY A 81 -9.89 -1.73 -7.67
C GLY A 81 -8.81 -0.77 -7.18
N ARG A 82 -7.56 -1.02 -7.56
CA ARG A 82 -6.42 -0.15 -7.19
C ARG A 82 -6.54 1.23 -7.84
N ALA A 83 -6.93 1.30 -9.12
CA ALA A 83 -7.19 2.55 -9.80
C ALA A 83 -8.34 3.33 -9.14
N ALA A 84 -9.46 2.67 -8.85
CA ALA A 84 -10.59 3.30 -8.18
C ALA A 84 -10.20 3.84 -6.79
N PHE A 85 -9.42 3.09 -6.02
CA PHE A 85 -8.95 3.51 -4.71
C PHE A 85 -8.04 4.73 -4.80
N VAL A 86 -6.96 4.65 -5.60
CA VAL A 86 -5.93 5.70 -5.61
C VAL A 86 -6.43 7.01 -6.23
N THR A 87 -7.38 6.93 -7.19
CA THR A 87 -7.91 8.12 -7.89
C THR A 87 -9.25 8.61 -7.35
N GLY A 88 -9.95 7.81 -6.54
CA GLY A 88 -11.33 8.11 -6.15
C GLY A 88 -12.32 8.12 -7.32
N GLN A 89 -11.98 7.50 -8.44
CA GLN A 89 -12.78 7.50 -9.67
C GLN A 89 -13.20 6.09 -10.07
N SER A 90 -14.37 5.99 -10.72
CA SER A 90 -14.75 4.73 -11.36
C SER A 90 -13.73 4.32 -12.42
N PRO A 91 -13.39 3.03 -12.55
CA PRO A 91 -12.46 2.52 -13.56
C PRO A 91 -12.86 2.86 -15.01
N PHE A 92 -14.15 3.13 -15.26
CA PHE A 92 -14.61 3.62 -16.56
C PHE A 92 -14.07 5.00 -16.94
N ARG A 93 -13.69 5.82 -15.94
CA ARG A 93 -13.09 7.13 -16.21
C ARG A 93 -11.60 7.03 -16.48
N THR A 94 -10.89 6.23 -15.71
CA THR A 94 -9.44 6.02 -15.89
C THR A 94 -9.14 5.13 -17.09
N GLY A 95 -10.11 4.31 -17.54
CA GLY A 95 -9.92 3.28 -18.55
C GLY A 95 -9.28 1.99 -18.03
N LEU A 96 -8.91 1.95 -16.74
CA LEU A 96 -8.27 0.79 -16.09
C LEU A 96 -9.32 -0.21 -15.62
N THR A 97 -10.09 -0.77 -16.54
CA THR A 97 -11.28 -1.58 -16.26
C THR A 97 -11.01 -3.08 -16.09
N LYS A 98 -9.78 -3.53 -16.30
CA LYS A 98 -9.39 -4.96 -16.19
C LYS A 98 -7.90 -5.09 -15.88
N VAL A 99 -7.49 -6.32 -15.60
CA VAL A 99 -6.10 -6.68 -15.24
C VAL A 99 -5.10 -6.16 -16.29
N GLY A 100 -4.10 -5.40 -15.83
CA GLY A 100 -2.95 -4.99 -16.63
C GLY A 100 -1.97 -6.16 -16.86
N MET A 101 -1.36 -6.20 -18.03
CA MET A 101 -0.40 -7.23 -18.41
C MET A 101 0.95 -6.61 -18.77
N PRO A 102 2.08 -7.34 -18.63
CA PRO A 102 3.38 -6.86 -19.04
C PRO A 102 3.39 -6.41 -20.51
N GLY A 103 4.07 -5.31 -20.79
CA GLY A 103 4.17 -4.74 -22.14
C GLY A 103 2.94 -3.99 -22.62
N SER A 104 1.96 -3.75 -21.75
CA SER A 104 0.80 -2.91 -22.06
C SER A 104 1.17 -1.42 -21.93
N ASP A 105 0.74 -0.62 -22.92
CA ASP A 105 0.86 0.85 -22.84
C ASP A 105 -0.22 1.47 -21.91
N LEU A 106 -1.09 0.65 -21.31
CA LEU A 106 -2.18 1.10 -20.47
C LEU A 106 -1.75 1.14 -19.01
N GLY A 107 -1.79 2.30 -18.41
CA GLY A 107 -1.52 2.55 -17.00
C GLY A 107 -2.20 3.80 -16.49
N LEU A 108 -1.89 4.18 -15.26
CA LEU A 108 -2.38 5.41 -14.65
C LEU A 108 -1.81 6.60 -15.42
N LYS A 109 -2.69 7.54 -15.78
CA LYS A 109 -2.31 8.67 -16.62
C LYS A 109 -1.95 9.90 -15.79
N PRO A 110 -1.10 10.80 -16.31
CA PRO A 110 -0.73 12.04 -15.59
C PRO A 110 -1.92 12.94 -15.23
N GLU A 111 -3.03 12.85 -15.97
CA GLU A 111 -4.26 13.62 -15.69
C GLU A 111 -5.18 12.99 -14.64
N ASP A 112 -4.92 11.75 -14.23
CA ASP A 112 -5.70 11.08 -13.20
C ASP A 112 -5.22 11.54 -11.81
N PRO A 113 -6.01 12.35 -11.06
CA PRO A 113 -5.59 12.82 -9.75
C PRO A 113 -5.50 11.65 -8.77
N THR A 114 -4.54 11.69 -7.86
CA THR A 114 -4.39 10.65 -6.84
C THR A 114 -4.55 11.17 -5.42
N ILE A 115 -4.93 10.25 -4.52
CA ILE A 115 -4.97 10.54 -3.09
C ILE A 115 -3.55 10.90 -2.56
N ALA A 116 -2.50 10.30 -3.11
CA ALA A 116 -1.13 10.59 -2.71
C ALA A 116 -0.72 12.02 -3.05
N GLU A 117 -1.04 12.52 -4.25
CA GLU A 117 -0.83 13.92 -4.63
C GLU A 117 -1.55 14.87 -3.66
N TYR A 118 -2.81 14.55 -3.33
CA TYR A 118 -3.57 15.35 -2.37
C TYR A 118 -2.91 15.34 -0.98
N MET A 119 -2.48 14.18 -0.48
CA MET A 119 -1.81 14.06 0.82
C MET A 119 -0.50 14.86 0.88
N LYS A 120 0.28 14.89 -0.21
CA LYS A 120 1.46 15.76 -0.31
C LYS A 120 1.13 17.24 -0.14
N THR A 121 0.01 17.73 -0.69
CA THR A 121 -0.41 19.12 -0.49
C THR A 121 -0.76 19.44 0.96
N ARG A 122 -1.00 18.39 1.77
CA ARG A 122 -1.28 18.49 3.21
C ARG A 122 -0.04 18.27 4.08
N GLY A 123 1.14 18.11 3.48
CA GLY A 123 2.41 17.96 4.19
C GLY A 123 2.77 16.53 4.60
N TYR A 124 2.00 15.54 4.14
CA TYR A 124 2.31 14.13 4.40
C TYR A 124 3.54 13.67 3.63
N MET A 125 4.34 12.81 4.25
CA MET A 125 5.21 11.89 3.52
C MET A 125 4.36 10.77 2.94
N THR A 126 4.63 10.37 1.70
CA THR A 126 3.79 9.41 0.98
C THR A 126 4.61 8.22 0.49
N GLY A 127 4.21 7.00 0.86
CA GLY A 127 4.90 5.79 0.47
C GLY A 127 3.94 4.72 -0.03
N GLN A 128 4.35 3.99 -1.09
CA GLN A 128 3.66 2.80 -1.55
C GLN A 128 4.63 1.63 -1.57
N PHE A 129 4.27 0.54 -0.88
CA PHE A 129 5.12 -0.65 -0.77
C PHE A 129 4.33 -1.90 -1.12
N GLY A 130 4.86 -2.67 -2.07
CA GLY A 130 4.25 -3.89 -2.59
C GLY A 130 3.62 -3.73 -3.98
N LYS A 131 2.61 -4.53 -4.30
CA LYS A 131 2.00 -4.60 -5.63
C LYS A 131 1.37 -3.27 -6.05
N ASN A 132 1.82 -2.71 -7.20
CA ASN A 132 1.21 -1.52 -7.79
C ASN A 132 0.04 -1.86 -8.73
N HIS A 133 0.30 -2.58 -9.81
CA HIS A 133 -0.64 -3.05 -10.83
C HIS A 133 -1.44 -1.95 -11.57
N LEU A 134 -0.84 -0.78 -11.76
CA LEU A 134 -1.43 0.38 -12.45
C LEU A 134 -0.64 0.80 -13.69
N GLY A 135 0.05 -0.15 -14.32
CA GLY A 135 0.91 0.02 -15.49
C GLY A 135 2.38 -0.24 -15.18
N ASP A 136 3.19 -0.45 -16.23
CA ASP A 136 4.58 -0.88 -16.11
C ASP A 136 5.60 0.08 -16.76
N LEU A 137 5.14 1.10 -17.46
CA LEU A 137 6.04 2.15 -17.95
C LEU A 137 6.52 3.04 -16.81
N ASP A 138 7.67 3.68 -16.98
CA ASP A 138 8.21 4.58 -15.96
C ASP A 138 7.24 5.68 -15.57
N GLU A 139 6.48 6.21 -16.54
CA GLU A 139 5.45 7.22 -16.32
C GLU A 139 4.26 6.75 -15.46
N HIS A 140 4.05 5.43 -15.35
CA HIS A 140 2.99 4.83 -14.54
C HIS A 140 3.42 4.51 -13.09
N LEU A 141 4.70 4.70 -12.76
CA LEU A 141 5.20 4.38 -11.42
C LEU A 141 4.58 5.29 -10.36
N PRO A 142 4.30 4.78 -9.16
CA PRO A 142 3.67 5.53 -8.08
C PRO A 142 4.35 6.87 -7.78
N THR A 143 5.66 6.94 -7.93
CA THR A 143 6.46 8.14 -7.70
C THR A 143 6.19 9.27 -8.69
N ASN A 144 5.59 8.96 -9.85
CA ASN A 144 5.08 9.96 -10.81
C ASN A 144 3.62 10.36 -10.52
N HIS A 145 2.99 9.73 -9.52
CA HIS A 145 1.59 9.92 -9.14
C HIS A 145 1.43 10.26 -7.64
N GLY A 146 2.38 11.05 -7.11
CA GLY A 146 2.28 11.63 -5.79
C GLY A 146 2.92 10.86 -4.65
N PHE A 147 3.42 9.65 -4.85
CA PHE A 147 4.20 8.97 -3.82
C PHE A 147 5.65 9.46 -3.81
N ASP A 148 6.22 9.65 -2.63
CA ASP A 148 7.63 10.00 -2.46
C ASP A 148 8.54 8.81 -2.71
N GLU A 149 8.07 7.61 -2.33
CA GLU A 149 8.80 6.36 -2.46
C GLU A 149 7.87 5.23 -2.90
N PHE A 150 8.44 4.34 -3.71
CA PHE A 150 7.83 3.08 -4.11
C PHE A 150 8.86 1.95 -4.06
N PHE A 151 8.45 0.80 -3.49
CA PHE A 151 9.18 -0.45 -3.62
C PHE A 151 8.18 -1.60 -3.80
N GLY A 152 8.23 -2.29 -4.93
CA GLY A 152 7.30 -3.39 -5.18
C GLY A 152 7.26 -3.88 -6.61
N ASN A 153 6.36 -4.82 -6.87
CA ASN A 153 6.13 -5.41 -8.18
C ASN A 153 4.98 -4.71 -8.92
N LEU A 154 4.99 -4.85 -10.24
CA LEU A 154 4.07 -4.10 -11.11
C LEU A 154 2.88 -4.92 -11.59
N TYR A 155 2.86 -6.23 -11.34
CA TYR A 155 1.83 -7.16 -11.83
C TYR A 155 1.34 -8.12 -10.74
N HIS A 156 0.43 -9.03 -11.13
CA HIS A 156 0.06 -10.18 -10.30
C HIS A 156 1.13 -11.29 -10.38
N LEU A 157 1.16 -12.17 -9.37
CA LEU A 157 2.23 -13.16 -9.24
C LEU A 157 2.35 -14.13 -10.41
N ASN A 158 1.25 -14.49 -11.09
CA ASN A 158 1.38 -15.41 -12.21
C ASN A 158 2.10 -14.78 -13.42
N ALA A 159 1.94 -13.47 -13.68
CA ALA A 159 2.72 -12.80 -14.71
C ALA A 159 4.22 -12.80 -14.39
N GLU A 160 4.55 -12.66 -13.12
CA GLU A 160 5.92 -12.73 -12.61
C GLU A 160 6.50 -14.16 -12.65
N ASP A 161 5.67 -15.19 -12.47
CA ASP A 161 6.05 -16.62 -12.49
C ASP A 161 6.25 -17.16 -13.92
N GLU A 162 5.54 -16.62 -14.91
CA GLU A 162 5.52 -17.12 -16.29
C GLU A 162 6.91 -17.25 -16.95
N PRO A 163 7.88 -16.33 -16.78
CA PRO A 163 9.21 -16.48 -17.37
C PRO A 163 9.96 -17.76 -16.96
N GLU A 164 9.59 -18.37 -15.84
CA GLU A 164 10.15 -19.63 -15.37
C GLU A 164 9.36 -20.87 -15.86
N HIS A 165 8.27 -20.67 -16.60
CA HIS A 165 7.50 -21.77 -17.17
C HIS A 165 8.20 -22.36 -18.40
N PRO A 166 8.25 -23.71 -18.56
CA PRO A 166 8.91 -24.36 -19.70
C PRO A 166 8.42 -23.90 -21.09
N ASP A 167 7.12 -23.57 -21.18
CA ASP A 167 6.44 -23.16 -22.41
C ASP A 167 6.51 -21.62 -22.66
N TYR A 168 7.13 -20.85 -21.76
CA TYR A 168 7.27 -19.42 -21.96
C TYR A 168 8.08 -19.13 -23.24
N PRO A 169 7.65 -18.18 -24.10
CA PRO A 169 8.32 -17.89 -25.36
C PRO A 169 9.79 -17.58 -25.18
N LYS A 170 10.63 -18.27 -25.97
CA LYS A 170 12.10 -18.14 -25.88
C LYS A 170 12.64 -17.06 -26.80
N ASP A 171 11.78 -16.45 -27.64
CA ASP A 171 12.14 -15.32 -28.50
C ASP A 171 12.57 -14.13 -27.64
N PRO A 172 13.81 -13.61 -27.82
CA PRO A 172 14.30 -12.44 -27.09
C PRO A 172 13.43 -11.20 -27.27
N ALA A 173 12.89 -10.96 -28.48
CA ALA A 173 12.02 -9.81 -28.74
C ALA A 173 10.69 -9.91 -28.01
N PHE A 174 10.16 -11.13 -27.83
CA PHE A 174 8.97 -11.35 -27.01
C PHE A 174 9.28 -11.02 -25.53
N ARG A 175 10.41 -11.49 -25.01
CA ARG A 175 10.82 -11.25 -23.62
C ARG A 175 11.08 -9.77 -23.34
N GLU A 176 11.72 -9.09 -24.28
CA GLU A 176 11.97 -7.65 -24.18
C GLU A 176 10.67 -6.84 -24.09
N ARG A 177 9.66 -7.22 -24.86
CA ARG A 177 8.39 -6.48 -24.93
C ARG A 177 7.38 -6.89 -23.86
N PHE A 178 7.26 -8.17 -23.56
CA PHE A 178 6.19 -8.73 -22.74
C PHE A 178 6.69 -9.41 -21.46
N GLY A 179 8.00 -9.41 -21.21
CA GLY A 179 8.55 -9.89 -19.95
C GLY A 179 8.19 -8.92 -18.83
N PRO A 180 7.83 -9.45 -17.65
CA PRO A 180 7.60 -8.59 -16.49
C PRO A 180 8.90 -7.90 -16.09
N ARG A 181 8.81 -6.65 -15.68
CA ARG A 181 9.90 -5.97 -14.96
C ARG A 181 10.06 -6.61 -13.60
N GLY A 182 11.22 -6.45 -12.99
CA GLY A 182 11.48 -6.95 -11.64
C GLY A 182 10.78 -6.14 -10.55
N VAL A 183 11.21 -6.35 -9.32
CA VAL A 183 10.80 -5.51 -8.19
C VAL A 183 11.47 -4.15 -8.32
N ILE A 184 10.67 -3.12 -8.46
CA ILE A 184 11.14 -1.75 -8.69
C ILE A 184 11.29 -1.00 -7.37
N SER A 185 12.39 -0.28 -7.24
CA SER A 185 12.60 0.77 -6.24
C SER A 185 12.61 2.11 -6.95
N SER A 186 11.75 3.04 -6.55
CA SER A 186 11.77 4.39 -7.13
C SER A 186 11.48 5.48 -6.11
N THR A 187 11.93 6.70 -6.42
CA THR A 187 11.76 7.88 -5.59
C THR A 187 11.27 9.06 -6.42
N ALA A 188 10.62 10.03 -5.78
CA ALA A 188 10.02 11.18 -6.45
C ALA A 188 11.04 12.13 -7.11
N ASP A 189 12.33 11.98 -6.83
CA ASP A 189 13.42 12.70 -7.51
C ASP A 189 13.81 12.07 -8.87
N GLY A 190 13.10 11.02 -9.30
CA GLY A 190 13.26 10.36 -10.59
C GLY A 190 14.25 9.20 -10.59
N GLN A 191 14.75 8.76 -9.44
CA GLN A 191 15.55 7.53 -9.37
C GLN A 191 14.65 6.31 -9.57
N ILE A 192 15.05 5.41 -10.45
CA ILE A 192 14.35 4.15 -10.72
C ILE A 192 15.41 3.05 -10.80
N GLU A 193 15.24 2.02 -9.97
CA GLU A 193 16.09 0.83 -9.95
C GLU A 193 15.23 -0.42 -10.11
N ASP A 194 15.55 -1.26 -11.08
CA ASP A 194 15.05 -2.64 -11.15
C ASP A 194 15.95 -3.51 -10.29
N THR A 195 15.45 -3.93 -9.12
CA THR A 195 16.23 -4.72 -8.15
C THR A 195 16.29 -6.21 -8.48
N GLY A 196 15.84 -6.58 -9.67
CA GLY A 196 15.83 -7.93 -10.21
C GLY A 196 14.46 -8.61 -10.19
N PRO A 197 14.34 -9.74 -10.89
CA PRO A 197 13.06 -10.40 -11.16
C PRO A 197 12.38 -10.89 -9.89
N LEU A 198 11.05 -10.83 -9.88
CA LEU A 198 10.22 -11.49 -8.88
C LEU A 198 9.94 -12.94 -9.32
N ASN A 199 11.00 -13.76 -9.30
CA ASN A 199 10.92 -15.18 -9.61
C ASN A 199 10.30 -15.98 -8.44
N LYS A 200 10.04 -17.28 -8.67
CA LYS A 200 9.43 -18.17 -7.66
C LYS A 200 10.16 -18.14 -6.31
N LYS A 201 11.49 -18.07 -6.34
CA LYS A 201 12.29 -18.05 -5.11
C LYS A 201 12.14 -16.73 -4.35
N ARG A 202 12.16 -15.59 -5.05
CA ARG A 202 11.97 -14.27 -4.41
C ARG A 202 10.54 -14.07 -3.91
N MET A 203 9.55 -14.71 -4.56
CA MET A 203 8.16 -14.68 -4.09
C MET A 203 8.00 -15.21 -2.66
N GLU A 204 8.88 -16.09 -2.19
CA GLU A 204 8.84 -16.60 -0.82
C GLU A 204 9.04 -15.48 0.22
N THR A 205 9.84 -14.46 -0.10
CA THR A 205 10.28 -13.41 0.85
C THR A 205 9.92 -11.99 0.43
N VAL A 206 9.30 -11.77 -0.73
CA VAL A 206 9.03 -10.42 -1.23
C VAL A 206 8.16 -9.60 -0.27
N ASP A 207 7.21 -10.21 0.42
CA ASP A 207 6.38 -9.48 1.38
C ASP A 207 7.15 -9.14 2.67
N ASP A 208 8.22 -9.89 3.02
CA ASP A 208 9.17 -9.46 4.06
C ASP A 208 9.96 -8.22 3.61
N GLU A 209 10.46 -8.22 2.34
CA GLU A 209 11.17 -7.06 1.78
C GLU A 209 10.27 -5.81 1.78
N VAL A 210 9.04 -5.96 1.31
CA VAL A 210 8.02 -4.90 1.27
C VAL A 210 7.69 -4.38 2.66
N THR A 211 7.51 -5.28 3.63
CA THR A 211 7.20 -4.91 5.02
C THR A 211 8.37 -4.18 5.66
N ALA A 212 9.60 -4.66 5.48
CA ALA A 212 10.79 -3.99 6.01
C ALA A 212 10.96 -2.55 5.48
N ARG A 213 10.68 -2.32 4.18
CA ARG A 213 10.69 -0.98 3.59
C ARG A 213 9.58 -0.08 4.14
N ALA A 214 8.40 -0.63 4.39
CA ALA A 214 7.30 0.10 4.99
C ALA A 214 7.62 0.53 6.44
N LEU A 215 8.20 -0.37 7.24
CA LEU A 215 8.62 -0.08 8.61
C LEU A 215 9.69 1.02 8.67
N ASP A 216 10.73 0.93 7.83
CA ASP A 216 11.76 1.96 7.69
C ASP A 216 11.17 3.32 7.28
N PHE A 217 10.21 3.33 6.35
CA PHE A 217 9.51 4.55 5.95
C PHE A 217 8.73 5.18 7.11
N MET A 218 8.03 4.39 7.93
CA MET A 218 7.31 4.87 9.11
C MET A 218 8.25 5.51 10.12
N GLU A 219 9.41 4.88 10.40
CA GLU A 219 10.45 5.42 11.28
C GLU A 219 10.97 6.77 10.78
N ARG A 220 11.35 6.85 9.49
CA ARG A 220 11.86 8.10 8.89
C ARG A 220 10.81 9.23 8.86
N ALA A 221 9.54 8.90 8.67
CA ALA A 221 8.47 9.87 8.75
C ALA A 221 8.33 10.41 10.19
N ASN A 222 8.33 9.54 11.19
CA ASN A 222 8.29 9.90 12.59
C ASN A 222 9.50 10.77 12.98
N ASP A 223 10.71 10.38 12.60
CA ASP A 223 11.94 11.14 12.88
C ASP A 223 11.93 12.54 12.23
N SER A 224 11.20 12.70 11.13
CA SER A 224 11.03 13.99 10.45
C SER A 224 9.88 14.84 10.99
N GLU A 225 9.16 14.36 12.01
CA GLU A 225 7.98 15.00 12.59
C GLU A 225 6.88 15.29 11.54
N LYS A 226 6.75 14.44 10.53
CA LYS A 226 5.73 14.56 9.48
C LYS A 226 4.72 13.42 9.57
N PRO A 227 3.44 13.71 9.36
CA PRO A 227 2.46 12.64 9.19
C PRO A 227 2.77 11.87 7.91
N PHE A 228 2.47 10.57 7.90
CA PHE A 228 2.63 9.75 6.71
C PHE A 228 1.30 9.25 6.17
N PHE A 229 1.27 9.08 4.84
CA PHE A 229 0.29 8.29 4.11
C PHE A 229 1.03 7.12 3.48
N LEU A 230 0.82 5.93 4.02
CA LEU A 230 1.48 4.70 3.59
C LEU A 230 0.46 3.72 3.04
N TRP A 231 0.66 3.26 1.80
CA TRP A 231 -0.14 2.22 1.18
C TRP A 231 0.67 0.93 1.06
N TRP A 232 0.44 -0.01 1.97
CA TRP A 232 1.09 -1.32 1.99
C TRP A 232 0.23 -2.35 1.25
N ASN A 233 0.82 -3.01 0.26
CA ASN A 233 0.15 -3.88 -0.70
C ASN A 233 0.83 -5.25 -0.73
N SER A 234 0.35 -6.19 0.06
CA SER A 234 0.84 -7.57 0.04
C SER A 234 0.62 -8.21 -1.34
N THR A 235 1.50 -9.11 -1.72
CA THR A 235 1.29 -10.02 -2.86
C THR A 235 0.46 -11.24 -2.46
N ARG A 236 0.35 -11.54 -1.16
CA ARG A 236 -0.57 -12.53 -0.59
C ARG A 236 -2.01 -12.03 -0.78
N ARG A 237 -2.94 -12.76 -1.25
CA ARG A 237 -3.07 -14.20 -1.48
C ARG A 237 -3.32 -14.49 -2.96
N HIS A 238 -2.64 -13.85 -3.88
CA HIS A 238 -2.77 -14.23 -5.29
C HIS A 238 -2.48 -15.71 -5.49
N VAL A 239 -3.18 -16.35 -6.41
CA VAL A 239 -3.18 -17.82 -6.59
C VAL A 239 -1.80 -18.45 -6.81
N TRP A 240 -0.84 -17.70 -7.34
CA TRP A 240 0.55 -18.15 -7.58
C TRP A 240 1.51 -17.80 -6.44
N THR A 241 1.00 -17.54 -5.25
CA THR A 241 1.84 -17.25 -4.07
C THR A 241 2.81 -18.38 -3.76
N ARG A 242 3.98 -18.03 -3.25
CA ARG A 242 4.98 -18.96 -2.73
C ARG A 242 5.25 -18.58 -1.28
N LEU A 243 5.39 -19.57 -0.42
CA LEU A 243 5.62 -19.35 1.00
C LEU A 243 7.06 -19.70 1.39
N LYS A 244 7.52 -19.11 2.47
CA LYS A 244 8.75 -19.55 3.15
C LYS A 244 8.54 -20.94 3.73
N ALA A 245 9.63 -21.70 3.84
CA ALA A 245 9.58 -23.06 4.41
C ALA A 245 8.99 -23.09 5.83
N GLU A 246 9.27 -22.07 6.65
CA GLU A 246 8.72 -21.94 8.00
C GLU A 246 7.22 -21.61 8.04
N SER A 247 6.66 -21.05 6.96
CA SER A 247 5.23 -20.75 6.84
C SER A 247 4.42 -21.92 6.28
N GLU A 248 5.07 -22.87 5.59
CA GLU A 248 4.39 -24.05 5.03
C GLU A 248 3.94 -25.02 6.12
N GLY A 249 2.68 -25.44 6.06
CA GLY A 249 2.10 -26.43 6.96
C GLY A 249 1.68 -25.92 8.33
N VAL A 250 1.81 -24.63 8.63
CA VAL A 250 1.47 -24.05 9.95
C VAL A 250 0.00 -24.24 10.33
N THR A 251 -0.90 -24.30 9.36
CA THR A 251 -2.33 -24.56 9.59
C THR A 251 -2.70 -26.02 9.36
N GLY A 252 -1.90 -26.78 8.60
CA GLY A 252 -2.27 -28.11 8.11
C GLY A 252 -3.36 -28.12 7.03
N LEU A 253 -3.78 -26.95 6.51
CA LEU A 253 -4.88 -26.80 5.56
C LEU A 253 -4.41 -26.44 4.13
N GLY A 254 -3.10 -26.28 3.93
CA GLY A 254 -2.49 -26.00 2.64
C GLY A 254 -2.04 -24.55 2.46
N ILE A 255 -1.45 -24.28 1.30
CA ILE A 255 -0.72 -23.04 1.01
C ILE A 255 -1.55 -21.75 1.20
N TYR A 256 -2.86 -21.79 0.91
CA TYR A 256 -3.69 -20.60 1.02
C TYR A 256 -3.92 -20.18 2.49
N PRO A 257 -4.39 -21.06 3.40
CA PRO A 257 -4.47 -20.77 4.83
C PRO A 257 -3.13 -20.41 5.46
N ASP A 258 -2.07 -21.16 5.14
CA ASP A 258 -0.72 -20.89 5.67
C ASP A 258 -0.25 -19.47 5.34
N GLY A 259 -0.43 -19.04 4.11
CA GLY A 259 -0.08 -17.70 3.72
C GLY A 259 -1.03 -16.63 4.23
N MET A 260 -2.27 -16.94 4.62
CA MET A 260 -3.12 -15.99 5.35
C MET A 260 -2.58 -15.72 6.76
N VAL A 261 -2.05 -16.74 7.43
CA VAL A 261 -1.37 -16.59 8.72
C VAL A 261 -0.09 -15.77 8.57
N GLU A 262 0.70 -16.01 7.52
CA GLU A 262 1.91 -15.21 7.21
C GLU A 262 1.54 -13.74 6.93
N HIS A 263 0.53 -13.52 6.11
CA HIS A 263 0.02 -12.17 5.79
C HIS A 263 -0.47 -11.43 7.04
N ASP A 264 -1.23 -12.09 7.89
CA ASP A 264 -1.69 -11.53 9.17
C ASP A 264 -0.51 -11.15 10.07
N GLY A 265 0.55 -11.97 10.08
CA GLY A 265 1.79 -11.67 10.80
C GLY A 265 2.52 -10.41 10.29
N HIS A 266 2.53 -10.16 8.97
CA HIS A 266 3.08 -8.91 8.42
C HIS A 266 2.25 -7.69 8.86
N ILE A 267 0.92 -7.83 8.88
CA ILE A 267 0.04 -6.76 9.38
C ILE A 267 0.31 -6.50 10.86
N GLY A 268 0.53 -7.56 11.66
CA GLY A 268 0.95 -7.42 13.04
C GLY A 268 2.19 -6.56 13.21
N GLN A 269 3.25 -6.79 12.42
CA GLN A 269 4.46 -5.98 12.46
C GLN A 269 4.20 -4.49 12.18
N LEU A 270 3.30 -4.18 11.22
CA LEU A 270 2.93 -2.80 10.91
C LEU A 270 2.15 -2.14 12.05
N LEU A 271 1.21 -2.87 12.67
CA LEU A 271 0.44 -2.37 13.81
C LEU A 271 1.30 -2.18 15.06
N ASP A 272 2.21 -3.13 15.34
CA ASP A 272 3.15 -3.03 16.46
C ASP A 272 4.09 -1.81 16.28
N LYS A 273 4.50 -1.52 15.03
CA LYS A 273 5.29 -0.33 14.73
C LYS A 273 4.51 0.96 14.99
N LEU A 274 3.22 1.01 14.67
CA LEU A 274 2.36 2.16 15.01
C LEU A 274 2.30 2.37 16.52
N ASP A 275 2.15 1.31 17.30
CA ASP A 275 2.13 1.38 18.76
C ASP A 275 3.49 1.84 19.33
N GLU A 276 4.59 1.39 18.73
CA GLU A 276 5.95 1.78 19.13
C GLU A 276 6.23 3.26 18.89
N LEU A 277 5.72 3.81 17.80
CA LEU A 277 5.93 5.20 17.40
C LEU A 277 4.98 6.18 18.11
N GLY A 278 3.87 5.72 18.69
CA GLY A 278 2.89 6.52 19.44
C GLY A 278 1.84 7.12 18.54
#